data_520e5fe01a735704d1b8bfef796a87ce
#
_entry.id   520e5fe01a735704d1b8bfef796a87ce
#
_cell.length_a   1.000
_cell.length_b   1.000
_cell.length_c   1.000
_cell.angle_alpha   90.00
_cell.angle_beta   90.00
_cell.angle_gamma   90.00
#
_symmetry.space_group_name_H-M   'P 1'
#
loop_
_entity.id
_entity.type
_entity.pdbx_description
1 polymer ?
#
loop_
_entity_poly.entity_id
_entity_poly.type
_entity_poly.pdbx_seq_one_letter_code
_entity_poly.pdbx_strand_id
1 'polypeptide(L)'
;MATRPFTLQLVSLRCLTAQENDGDEIYVHVDGRTLWSVGTLRMSDRLNDDEQIDEVDFVHGQLHTRNGWQAMHTFEGDDFRIQVTADYAHLQLRERDMLLGDDLLGEAVVTAADAERGKIQLAFTAEGAHYTLTYEVTV
;
A
#
# COMPACT_ATOMS: atom_id res chain seq x y z
N MET A 1 8.26 -19.37 -23.23
CA MET A 1 8.21 -17.92 -23.45
C MET A 1 9.15 -17.19 -22.50
N ALA A 2 9.83 -16.18 -23.02
CA ALA A 2 10.73 -15.39 -22.18
C ALA A 2 9.92 -14.57 -21.17
N THR A 3 10.39 -14.54 -19.92
CA THR A 3 9.85 -13.68 -18.90
C THR A 3 10.16 -12.22 -19.23
N ARG A 4 9.19 -11.34 -19.07
CA ARG A 4 9.37 -9.91 -19.27
C ARG A 4 9.43 -9.22 -17.90
N PRO A 5 10.64 -8.85 -17.43
CA PRO A 5 10.79 -8.19 -16.14
C PRO A 5 10.15 -6.81 -16.14
N PHE A 6 9.72 -6.37 -14.97
CA PHE A 6 9.10 -5.07 -14.78
C PHE A 6 9.40 -4.54 -13.39
N THR A 7 9.19 -3.24 -13.20
CA THR A 7 9.28 -2.59 -11.90
C THR A 7 7.89 -2.20 -11.45
N LEU A 8 7.55 -2.56 -10.22
CA LEU A 8 6.31 -2.17 -9.56
C LEU A 8 6.63 -1.08 -8.56
N GLN A 9 6.00 0.09 -8.72
CA GLN A 9 6.18 1.25 -7.84
C GLN A 9 4.87 1.58 -7.15
N LEU A 10 4.87 1.64 -5.83
CA LEU A 10 3.72 2.18 -5.09
C LEU A 10 3.67 3.68 -5.29
N VAL A 11 2.49 4.22 -5.53
CA VAL A 11 2.26 5.65 -5.76
C VAL A 11 1.55 6.28 -4.56
N SER A 12 0.40 5.73 -4.16
CA SER A 12 -0.34 6.24 -3.02
C SER A 12 -1.25 5.18 -2.41
N LEU A 13 -1.56 5.35 -1.13
CA LEU A 13 -2.53 4.53 -0.41
C LEU A 13 -3.43 5.46 0.40
N ARG A 14 -4.73 5.30 0.25
CA ARG A 14 -5.70 6.12 0.97
C ARG A 14 -6.70 5.26 1.71
N CYS A 15 -6.94 5.60 2.99
CA CYS A 15 -7.97 4.99 3.81
C CYS A 15 -9.25 5.79 3.69
N LEU A 16 -10.29 5.19 3.12
CA LEU A 16 -11.63 5.78 3.06
C LEU A 16 -12.49 5.30 4.22
N THR A 17 -12.27 4.06 4.67
CA THR A 17 -12.92 3.48 5.83
C THR A 17 -11.96 2.49 6.48
N ALA A 18 -11.60 2.73 7.72
CA ALA A 18 -10.78 1.79 8.49
C ALA A 18 -11.62 0.62 8.98
N GLN A 19 -11.01 -0.54 9.10
CA GLN A 19 -11.65 -1.73 9.65
C GLN A 19 -11.93 -1.56 11.15
N GLU A 20 -11.00 -0.95 11.88
CA GLU A 20 -11.09 -0.75 13.32
C GLU A 20 -11.24 0.72 13.68
N ASN A 21 -11.91 1.01 14.81
CA ASN A 21 -12.22 2.38 15.23
C ASN A 21 -10.99 3.25 15.50
N ASP A 22 -9.92 2.66 16.03
CA ASP A 22 -8.68 3.37 16.35
C ASP A 22 -7.66 3.34 15.19
N GLY A 23 -8.04 2.72 14.07
CA GLY A 23 -7.22 2.62 12.89
C GLY A 23 -6.61 1.24 12.69
N ASP A 24 -6.10 1.01 11.49
CA ASP A 24 -5.62 -0.29 11.04
C ASP A 24 -4.10 -0.33 10.96
N GLU A 25 -3.54 -1.48 11.31
CA GLU A 25 -2.10 -1.76 11.16
C GLU A 25 -1.83 -2.34 9.76
N ILE A 26 -1.80 -1.46 8.77
CA ILE A 26 -1.74 -1.82 7.35
C ILE A 26 -0.31 -2.09 6.88
N TYR A 27 -0.17 -3.08 6.01
CA TYR A 27 1.07 -3.30 5.26
C TYR A 27 0.77 -3.80 3.85
N VAL A 28 1.73 -3.60 2.96
CA VAL A 28 1.64 -4.00 1.56
C VAL A 28 2.67 -5.09 1.30
N HIS A 29 2.23 -6.25 0.85
CA HIS A 29 3.08 -7.37 0.44
C HIS A 29 3.13 -7.50 -1.08
N VAL A 30 4.31 -7.83 -1.58
CA VAL A 30 4.50 -8.25 -2.97
C VAL A 30 5.25 -9.57 -2.92
N ASP A 31 4.59 -10.64 -3.38
CA ASP A 31 5.14 -12.01 -3.37
C ASP A 31 5.68 -12.43 -2.00
N GLY A 32 4.93 -12.08 -0.94
CA GLY A 32 5.30 -12.42 0.44
C GLY A 32 6.31 -11.50 1.09
N ARG A 33 6.82 -10.49 0.37
CA ARG A 33 7.76 -9.50 0.92
C ARG A 33 7.00 -8.24 1.31
N THR A 34 7.33 -7.67 2.48
CA THR A 34 6.75 -6.39 2.89
C THR A 34 7.41 -5.26 2.12
N LEU A 35 6.65 -4.60 1.25
CA LEU A 35 7.13 -3.44 0.51
C LEU A 35 6.95 -2.16 1.31
N TRP A 36 5.91 -2.10 2.14
CA TRP A 36 5.66 -0.99 3.05
C TRP A 36 4.80 -1.45 4.22
N SER A 37 4.99 -0.83 5.38
CA SER A 37 4.19 -1.06 6.58
C SER A 37 3.96 0.28 7.28
N VAL A 38 2.78 0.47 7.85
CA VAL A 38 2.45 1.70 8.60
C VAL A 38 3.28 1.82 9.89
N GLY A 39 3.84 0.72 10.38
CA GLY A 39 4.69 0.73 11.57
C GLY A 39 3.88 0.97 12.84
N THR A 40 4.31 1.95 13.64
CA THR A 40 3.63 2.32 14.89
C THR A 40 2.46 3.26 14.69
N LEU A 41 2.30 3.79 13.48
CA LEU A 41 1.14 4.60 13.11
C LEU A 41 -0.04 3.69 12.75
N ARG A 42 -1.21 4.30 12.54
CA ARG A 42 -2.40 3.56 12.13
C ARG A 42 -3.09 4.28 10.99
N MET A 43 -3.56 3.50 9.99
CA MET A 43 -4.39 4.05 8.92
C MET A 43 -5.82 4.20 9.43
N SER A 44 -6.38 5.40 9.27
CA SER A 44 -7.74 5.69 9.73
C SER A 44 -8.41 6.71 8.82
N ASP A 45 -9.73 6.62 8.68
CA ASP A 45 -10.54 7.66 8.04
C ASP A 45 -10.90 8.79 9.02
N ARG A 46 -10.50 8.65 10.30
CA ARG A 46 -10.75 9.62 11.37
C ARG A 46 -9.42 10.01 11.98
N LEU A 47 -8.95 11.19 11.70
CA LEU A 47 -7.66 11.67 12.21
C LEU A 47 -7.86 12.32 13.59
N ASN A 48 -8.06 11.48 14.61
CA ASN A 48 -8.37 11.90 15.95
C ASN A 48 -7.16 12.16 16.84
N ASP A 49 -5.99 11.60 16.47
CA ASP A 49 -4.77 11.79 17.23
C ASP A 49 -3.55 11.81 16.30
N ASP A 50 -2.38 12.04 16.88
CA ASP A 50 -1.13 12.22 16.11
C ASP A 50 -0.55 10.92 15.55
N GLU A 51 -1.09 9.76 15.94
CA GLU A 51 -0.62 8.46 15.48
C GLU A 51 -1.41 7.94 14.28
N GLN A 52 -2.40 8.70 13.81
CA GLN A 52 -3.26 8.30 12.70
C GLN A 52 -2.92 9.06 11.42
N ILE A 53 -2.97 8.32 10.31
CA ILE A 53 -2.80 8.85 8.97
C ILE A 53 -3.92 8.31 8.09
N ASP A 54 -4.34 9.08 7.08
CA ASP A 54 -5.39 8.64 6.14
C ASP A 54 -4.87 8.45 4.72
N GLU A 55 -3.67 8.94 4.42
CA GLU A 55 -3.11 8.83 3.08
C GLU A 55 -1.58 8.77 3.15
N VAL A 56 -1.01 8.00 2.24
CA VAL A 56 0.43 7.90 2.05
C VAL A 56 0.76 8.28 0.62
N ASP A 57 1.68 9.22 0.44
CA ASP A 57 2.25 9.58 -0.86
C ASP A 57 3.65 8.95 -0.93
N PHE A 58 3.74 7.82 -1.63
CA PHE A 58 5.00 7.08 -1.74
C PHE A 58 6.00 7.78 -2.67
N VAL A 59 5.51 8.57 -3.61
CA VAL A 59 6.37 9.26 -4.57
C VAL A 59 7.13 10.40 -3.90
N HIS A 60 6.45 11.15 -3.05
CA HIS A 60 7.05 12.29 -2.34
C HIS A 60 7.50 11.96 -0.91
N GLY A 61 7.25 10.74 -0.46
CA GLY A 61 7.65 10.30 0.88
C GLY A 61 6.93 11.05 1.98
N GLN A 62 5.61 11.21 1.87
CA GLN A 62 4.80 11.97 2.81
C GLN A 62 3.60 11.20 3.32
N LEU A 63 3.21 11.50 4.56
CA LEU A 63 2.03 10.95 5.22
C LEU A 63 1.07 12.09 5.53
N HIS A 64 -0.24 11.88 5.29
CA HIS A 64 -1.26 12.86 5.63
C HIS A 64 -1.81 12.58 7.02
N THR A 65 -1.64 13.55 7.94
CA THR A 65 -2.06 13.49 9.33
C THR A 65 -3.08 14.57 9.61
N ARG A 66 -3.62 14.62 10.84
CA ARG A 66 -4.53 15.69 11.24
C ARG A 66 -3.88 17.07 11.20
N ASN A 67 -2.54 17.13 11.16
CA ASN A 67 -1.78 18.37 11.07
C ASN A 67 -1.27 18.65 9.65
N GLY A 68 -1.80 17.96 8.65
CA GLY A 68 -1.41 18.08 7.25
C GLY A 68 -0.36 17.06 6.83
N TRP A 69 0.31 17.33 5.72
CA TRP A 69 1.32 16.43 5.19
C TRP A 69 2.61 16.52 6.00
N GLN A 70 3.14 15.35 6.37
CA GLN A 70 4.37 15.21 7.14
C GLN A 70 5.33 14.29 6.38
N ALA A 71 6.62 14.57 6.45
CA ALA A 71 7.62 13.71 5.82
C ALA A 71 7.71 12.35 6.54
N MET A 72 7.91 11.28 5.78
CA MET A 72 8.22 9.97 6.35
C MET A 72 9.61 9.99 6.97
N HIS A 73 9.75 9.42 8.17
CA HIS A 73 11.04 9.40 8.86
C HIS A 73 12.10 8.55 8.15
N THR A 74 11.69 7.53 7.41
CA THR A 74 12.59 6.55 6.81
C THR A 74 12.47 6.50 5.28
N PHE A 75 12.03 7.60 4.67
CA PHE A 75 11.90 7.67 3.22
C PHE A 75 13.27 7.79 2.56
N GLU A 76 13.58 6.86 1.67
CA GLU A 76 14.82 6.84 0.89
C GLU A 76 14.55 6.78 -0.61
N GLY A 77 13.57 7.50 -1.07
CA GLY A 77 13.28 7.70 -2.50
C GLY A 77 12.82 6.48 -3.28
N ASP A 78 13.58 5.39 -3.24
CA ASP A 78 13.33 4.20 -4.05
C ASP A 78 12.76 3.03 -3.24
N ASP A 79 12.47 3.21 -1.96
CA ASP A 79 12.15 2.11 -1.04
C ASP A 79 10.79 1.44 -1.30
N PHE A 80 9.93 2.06 -2.11
CA PHE A 80 8.57 1.56 -2.34
C PHE A 80 8.40 1.04 -3.76
N ARG A 81 9.48 0.53 -4.32
CA ARG A 81 9.47 -0.14 -5.61
C ARG A 81 10.17 -1.48 -5.52
N ILE A 82 9.79 -2.38 -6.39
CA ILE A 82 10.39 -3.71 -6.47
C ILE A 82 10.53 -4.11 -7.94
N GLN A 83 11.69 -4.69 -8.28
CA GLN A 83 11.90 -5.26 -9.59
C GLN A 83 11.41 -6.71 -9.59
N VAL A 84 10.53 -7.04 -10.52
CA VAL A 84 9.95 -8.36 -10.66
C VAL A 84 10.54 -9.03 -11.90
N THR A 85 11.13 -10.21 -11.70
CA THR A 85 11.73 -10.99 -12.79
C THR A 85 10.87 -12.16 -13.22
N ALA A 86 9.81 -12.48 -12.47
CA ALA A 86 8.83 -13.51 -12.82
C ALA A 86 7.80 -12.96 -13.82
N ASP A 87 6.91 -13.84 -14.30
CA ASP A 87 5.85 -13.46 -15.23
C ASP A 87 4.83 -12.51 -14.60
N TYR A 88 4.65 -12.59 -13.28
CA TYR A 88 3.70 -11.76 -12.54
C TYR A 88 4.16 -11.59 -11.11
N ALA A 89 3.57 -10.60 -10.44
CA ALA A 89 3.73 -10.38 -8.99
C ALA A 89 2.35 -10.41 -8.34
N HIS A 90 2.29 -10.91 -7.11
CA HIS A 90 1.07 -10.95 -6.31
C HIS A 90 1.13 -9.81 -5.29
N LEU A 91 0.29 -8.80 -5.50
CA LEU A 91 0.21 -7.60 -4.66
C LEU A 91 -0.93 -7.78 -3.66
N GLN A 92 -0.65 -7.60 -2.37
CA GLN A 92 -1.64 -7.75 -1.31
C GLN A 92 -1.63 -6.56 -0.36
N LEU A 93 -2.81 -6.10 0.03
CA LEU A 93 -3.01 -5.18 1.13
C LEU A 93 -3.52 -5.98 2.32
N ARG A 94 -2.81 -5.93 3.43
CA ARG A 94 -3.13 -6.73 4.61
C ARG A 94 -3.16 -5.86 5.86
N GLU A 95 -3.90 -6.33 6.86
CA GLU A 95 -4.01 -5.70 8.18
C GLU A 95 -3.49 -6.67 9.22
N ARG A 96 -2.56 -6.22 10.06
CA ARG A 96 -1.96 -7.06 11.08
C ARG A 96 -2.91 -7.20 12.27
N ASP A 97 -3.18 -8.45 12.67
CA ASP A 97 -3.97 -8.76 13.84
C ASP A 97 -3.20 -9.81 14.66
N MET A 98 -2.77 -9.40 15.85
CA MET A 98 -1.94 -10.25 16.70
C MET A 98 -2.69 -11.44 17.31
N LEU A 99 -4.02 -11.36 17.42
CA LEU A 99 -4.82 -12.38 18.11
C LEU A 99 -5.43 -13.40 17.16
N LEU A 100 -5.88 -12.96 15.97
CA LEU A 100 -6.67 -13.78 15.05
C LEU A 100 -5.96 -14.06 13.73
N GLY A 101 -4.70 -13.61 13.59
CA GLY A 101 -3.98 -13.66 12.33
C GLY A 101 -4.27 -12.45 11.46
N ASP A 102 -3.49 -12.29 10.40
CA ASP A 102 -3.59 -11.09 9.57
C ASP A 102 -4.75 -11.21 8.58
N ASP A 103 -5.51 -10.13 8.42
CA ASP A 103 -6.61 -10.06 7.48
C ASP A 103 -6.13 -9.61 6.10
N LEU A 104 -6.60 -10.29 5.07
CA LEU A 104 -6.37 -9.88 3.69
C LEU A 104 -7.48 -8.90 3.28
N LEU A 105 -7.12 -7.64 3.04
CA LEU A 105 -8.08 -6.60 2.65
C LEU A 105 -8.27 -6.52 1.15
N GLY A 106 -7.31 -7.00 0.38
CA GLY A 106 -7.42 -7.06 -1.07
C GLY A 106 -6.14 -7.54 -1.72
N GLU A 107 -6.27 -7.97 -2.97
CA GLU A 107 -5.11 -8.45 -3.73
C GLU A 107 -5.30 -8.25 -5.22
N ALA A 108 -4.20 -8.25 -5.95
CA ALA A 108 -4.18 -8.13 -7.39
C ALA A 108 -2.98 -8.86 -7.97
N VAL A 109 -3.12 -9.34 -9.20
CA VAL A 109 -2.01 -9.88 -9.99
C VAL A 109 -1.50 -8.76 -10.89
N VAL A 110 -0.21 -8.50 -10.84
CA VAL A 110 0.45 -7.42 -11.59
C VAL A 110 1.39 -8.07 -12.61
N THR A 111 1.35 -7.58 -13.85
CA THR A 111 2.18 -8.08 -14.94
C THR A 111 2.85 -6.95 -15.70
N ALA A 112 3.82 -7.29 -16.55
CA ALA A 112 4.49 -6.30 -17.40
C ALA A 112 3.51 -5.58 -18.34
N ALA A 113 2.41 -6.23 -18.74
CA ALA A 113 1.39 -5.63 -19.59
C ALA A 113 0.71 -4.43 -18.93
N ASP A 114 0.72 -4.36 -17.60
CA ASP A 114 0.13 -3.23 -16.87
C ASP A 114 0.89 -1.92 -17.10
N ALA A 115 2.11 -1.98 -17.62
CA ALA A 115 2.89 -0.78 -17.94
C ALA A 115 2.17 0.14 -18.94
N GLU A 116 1.33 -0.42 -19.80
CA GLU A 116 0.59 0.34 -20.81
C GLU A 116 -0.60 1.10 -20.22
N ARG A 117 -0.97 0.79 -18.98
CA ARG A 117 -2.15 1.38 -18.33
C ARG A 117 -1.82 2.64 -17.52
N GLY A 118 -0.54 3.00 -17.40
CA GLY A 118 -0.10 4.10 -16.56
C GLY A 118 -0.33 3.83 -15.08
N LYS A 119 -0.79 4.81 -14.34
CA LYS A 119 -1.13 4.63 -12.92
C LYS A 119 -2.42 3.84 -12.78
N ILE A 120 -2.38 2.78 -11.99
CA ILE A 120 -3.52 1.90 -11.77
C ILE A 120 -4.01 2.08 -10.36
N GLN A 121 -5.31 2.35 -10.21
CA GLN A 121 -5.94 2.52 -8.91
C GLN A 121 -6.87 1.35 -8.63
N LEU A 122 -6.68 0.70 -7.48
CA LEU A 122 -7.49 -0.42 -7.03
C LEU A 122 -8.24 -0.05 -5.76
N ALA A 123 -9.52 -0.46 -5.67
CA ALA A 123 -10.31 -0.33 -4.47
C ALA A 123 -10.34 -1.68 -3.76
N PHE A 124 -9.97 -1.71 -2.48
CA PHE A 124 -10.00 -2.89 -1.63
C PHE A 124 -11.05 -2.68 -0.54
N THR A 125 -12.07 -3.52 -0.53
CA THR A 125 -13.25 -3.33 0.32
C THR A 125 -13.57 -4.55 1.20
N ALA A 126 -12.63 -5.48 1.38
CA ALA A 126 -12.86 -6.66 2.20
C ALA A 126 -12.85 -6.31 3.69
N GLU A 127 -13.48 -7.15 4.50
CA GLU A 127 -13.46 -7.11 5.96
C GLU A 127 -13.98 -5.80 6.57
N GLY A 128 -14.89 -5.12 5.88
CA GLY A 128 -15.46 -3.86 6.34
C GLY A 128 -14.57 -2.63 6.14
N ALA A 129 -13.41 -2.80 5.54
CA ALA A 129 -12.50 -1.71 5.22
C ALA A 129 -12.77 -1.18 3.81
N HIS A 130 -12.31 0.04 3.53
CA HIS A 130 -12.27 0.57 2.17
C HIS A 130 -10.98 1.36 1.99
N TYR A 131 -10.09 0.84 1.17
CA TYR A 131 -8.81 1.45 0.84
C TYR A 131 -8.68 1.60 -0.67
N THR A 132 -7.95 2.62 -1.09
CA THR A 132 -7.57 2.80 -2.49
C THR A 132 -6.05 2.77 -2.58
N LEU A 133 -5.51 1.85 -3.37
CA LEU A 133 -4.08 1.72 -3.62
C LEU A 133 -3.80 2.08 -5.07
N THR A 134 -2.87 3.00 -5.29
CA THR A 134 -2.41 3.37 -6.63
C THR A 134 -0.98 2.90 -6.81
N TYR A 135 -0.71 2.25 -7.91
CA TYR A 135 0.62 1.78 -8.28
C TYR A 135 0.88 2.01 -9.77
N GLU A 136 2.13 1.87 -10.16
CA GLU A 136 2.56 2.02 -11.55
C GLU A 136 3.56 0.94 -11.90
N VAL A 137 3.46 0.43 -13.12
CA VAL A 137 4.39 -0.58 -13.65
C VAL A 137 5.20 0.05 -14.77
N THR A 138 6.51 -0.19 -14.75
CA THR A 138 7.42 0.23 -15.82
C THR A 138 8.22 -0.97 -16.32
N VAL A 139 8.49 -1.00 -17.60
CA VAL A 139 9.30 -2.06 -18.25
C VAL A 139 10.60 -1.52 -18.80
#